data_ba6e2297a732152817c2a28241d3aba0
#
_entry.id   ba6e2297a732152817c2a28241d3aba0
#
_cell.length_a   1.000
_cell.length_b   1.000
_cell.length_c   1.000
_cell.angle_alpha   90.00
_cell.angle_beta   90.00
_cell.angle_gamma   90.00
#
_symmetry.space_group_name_H-M   'P 1'
#
loop_
_entity.id
_entity.type
_entity.pdbx_description
1 polymer ?
#
loop_
_entity_poly.entity_id
_entity_poly.type
_entity_poly.pdbx_seq_one_letter_code
_entity_poly.pdbx_strand_id
1 'polypeptide(L)'
;MLPASDSDYREWRSAKLDAYPTSAHDLVTSIGGLVDLLADEKAAILDNCRRANMAIYTCRDTVADRASIRTFAARFGLGRLDHHLCANDDGVAELTVASDETRSSYVPYSN
;
A
#
# COMPACT_ATOMS: atom_id res chain seq x y z
N MET A 1 -18.18 -0.13 -1.18
CA MET A 1 -19.59 0.29 -1.17
C MET A 1 -20.01 0.67 0.25
N LEU A 2 -20.66 1.80 0.40
CA LEU A 2 -21.18 2.22 1.68
C LEU A 2 -22.52 1.54 1.97
N PRO A 3 -22.74 1.10 3.21
CA PRO A 3 -24.03 0.50 3.58
C PRO A 3 -25.15 1.52 3.50
N ALA A 4 -26.33 1.07 3.10
CA ALA A 4 -27.51 1.93 2.93
C ALA A 4 -28.33 2.10 4.21
N SER A 5 -28.11 1.26 5.23
CA SER A 5 -28.88 1.29 6.47
C SER A 5 -28.01 0.87 7.65
N ASP A 6 -28.51 1.09 8.87
CA ASP A 6 -27.84 0.63 10.09
C ASP A 6 -27.69 -0.89 10.13
N SER A 7 -28.66 -1.62 9.63
CA SER A 7 -28.61 -3.08 9.56
C SER A 7 -27.50 -3.53 8.60
N ASP A 8 -27.44 -2.91 7.44
CA ASP A 8 -26.39 -3.20 6.45
C ASP A 8 -25.01 -2.86 6.99
N TYR A 9 -24.90 -1.76 7.72
CA TYR A 9 -23.65 -1.36 8.36
C TYR A 9 -23.20 -2.40 9.39
N ARG A 10 -24.13 -2.89 10.22
CA ARG A 10 -23.80 -3.89 11.25
C ARG A 10 -23.35 -5.20 10.64
N GLU A 11 -24.00 -5.64 9.59
CA GLU A 11 -23.61 -6.84 8.85
C GLU A 11 -22.22 -6.66 8.23
N TRP A 12 -22.00 -5.55 7.55
CA TRP A 12 -20.70 -5.22 6.96
C TRP A 12 -19.61 -5.17 8.04
N ARG A 13 -19.88 -4.50 9.14
CA ARG A 13 -18.94 -4.37 10.24
C ARG A 13 -18.58 -5.72 10.84
N SER A 14 -19.57 -6.56 11.07
CA SER A 14 -19.37 -7.90 11.63
C SER A 14 -18.51 -8.75 10.71
N ALA A 15 -18.82 -8.76 9.42
CA ALA A 15 -18.01 -9.48 8.43
C ALA A 15 -16.58 -8.96 8.36
N LYS A 16 -16.42 -7.65 8.43
CA LYS A 16 -15.11 -6.99 8.41
C LYS A 16 -14.26 -7.37 9.62
N LEU A 17 -14.86 -7.38 10.80
CA LEU A 17 -14.18 -7.75 12.04
C LEU A 17 -13.81 -9.24 12.06
N ASP A 18 -14.70 -10.09 11.57
CA ASP A 18 -14.44 -11.54 11.52
C ASP A 18 -13.29 -11.86 10.56
N ALA A 19 -13.18 -11.13 9.47
CA ALA A 19 -12.13 -11.33 8.47
C ALA A 19 -10.84 -10.58 8.81
N TYR A 20 -10.85 -9.70 9.80
CA TYR A 20 -9.73 -8.85 10.12
C TYR A 20 -8.53 -9.67 10.62
N PRO A 21 -7.32 -9.37 10.18
CA PRO A 21 -6.15 -10.13 10.60
C PRO A 21 -5.82 -9.90 12.08
N THR A 22 -5.25 -10.92 12.71
CA THR A 22 -4.84 -10.85 14.11
C THR A 22 -3.48 -10.17 14.28
N SER A 23 -2.68 -10.12 13.22
CA SER A 23 -1.39 -9.43 13.23
C SER A 23 -1.08 -8.85 11.85
N ALA A 24 -0.19 -7.85 11.80
CA ALA A 24 0.28 -7.30 10.54
C ALA A 24 0.97 -8.34 9.65
N HIS A 25 1.55 -9.35 10.25
CA HIS A 25 2.21 -10.43 9.53
C HIS A 25 1.24 -11.19 8.61
N ASP A 26 -0.03 -11.28 8.99
CA ASP A 26 -1.06 -11.92 8.18
C ASP A 26 -1.37 -11.17 6.88
N LEU A 27 -0.92 -9.93 6.77
CA LEU A 27 -1.11 -9.08 5.59
C LEU A 27 0.09 -9.08 4.65
N VAL A 28 1.16 -9.81 5.00
CA VAL A 28 2.39 -9.80 4.22
C VAL A 28 2.30 -10.81 3.09
N THR A 29 2.53 -10.34 1.87
CA THR A 29 2.66 -11.19 0.69
C THR A 29 4.10 -11.10 0.19
N SER A 30 4.73 -12.26 -0.01
CA SER A 30 6.06 -12.31 -0.60
C SER A 30 5.95 -12.36 -2.12
N ILE A 31 6.57 -11.39 -2.79
CA ILE A 31 6.57 -11.32 -4.25
C ILE A 31 8.00 -11.43 -4.80
N GLY A 32 8.11 -11.87 -6.05
CA GLY A 32 9.40 -12.04 -6.70
C GLY A 32 10.03 -10.73 -7.13
N GLY A 33 9.26 -9.86 -7.76
CA GLY A 33 9.72 -8.57 -8.25
C GLY A 33 8.57 -7.63 -8.54
N LEU A 34 8.86 -6.34 -8.60
CA LEU A 34 7.85 -5.32 -8.85
C LEU A 34 7.35 -5.35 -10.29
N VAL A 35 8.25 -5.59 -11.23
CA VAL A 35 7.91 -5.59 -12.66
C VAL A 35 7.27 -6.92 -13.07
N ASP A 36 7.76 -8.02 -12.53
CA ASP A 36 7.34 -9.38 -12.88
C ASP A 36 6.29 -9.93 -11.90
N LEU A 37 5.34 -9.13 -11.53
CA LEU A 37 4.29 -9.53 -10.60
C LEU A 37 3.44 -10.66 -11.20
N LEU A 38 3.35 -11.76 -10.47
CA LEU A 38 2.52 -12.89 -10.88
C LEU A 38 1.05 -12.65 -10.57
N ALA A 39 0.17 -13.30 -11.31
CA ALA A 39 -1.27 -13.16 -11.11
C ALA A 39 -1.71 -13.57 -9.69
N ASP A 40 -1.13 -14.63 -9.15
CA ASP A 40 -1.42 -15.10 -7.80
C ASP A 40 -0.95 -14.11 -6.73
N GLU A 41 0.20 -13.48 -6.97
CA GLU A 41 0.75 -12.46 -6.06
C GLU A 41 -0.15 -11.23 -6.03
N LYS A 42 -0.58 -10.78 -7.21
CA LYS A 42 -1.52 -9.66 -7.32
C LYS A 42 -2.84 -9.97 -6.62
N ALA A 43 -3.37 -11.17 -6.84
CA ALA A 43 -4.63 -11.59 -6.22
C ALA A 43 -4.53 -11.61 -4.68
N ALA A 44 -3.41 -12.07 -4.15
CA ALA A 44 -3.17 -12.10 -2.70
C ALA A 44 -3.13 -10.69 -2.10
N ILE A 45 -2.45 -9.77 -2.78
CA ILE A 45 -2.38 -8.36 -2.35
C ILE A 45 -3.77 -7.74 -2.36
N LEU A 46 -4.53 -7.91 -3.43
CA LEU A 46 -5.88 -7.38 -3.54
C LEU A 46 -6.82 -7.95 -2.48
N ASP A 47 -6.69 -9.23 -2.18
CA ASP A 47 -7.48 -9.88 -1.14
C ASP A 47 -7.21 -9.26 0.24
N ASN A 48 -5.96 -9.02 0.56
CA ASN A 48 -5.58 -8.35 1.79
C ASN A 48 -6.13 -6.92 1.86
N CYS A 49 -6.11 -6.20 0.73
CA CYS A 49 -6.71 -4.87 0.67
C CYS A 49 -8.21 -4.90 0.91
N ARG A 50 -8.93 -5.91 0.40
CA ARG A 50 -10.36 -6.05 0.67
C ARG A 50 -10.63 -6.38 2.13
N ARG A 51 -9.78 -7.22 2.72
CA ARG A 51 -9.97 -7.72 4.07
C ARG A 51 -9.63 -6.68 5.15
N ALA A 52 -8.58 -5.90 4.95
CA ALA A 52 -8.04 -5.02 5.98
C ALA A 52 -7.75 -3.59 5.49
N ASN A 53 -8.14 -3.24 4.27
CA ASN A 53 -7.92 -1.94 3.65
C ASN A 53 -6.45 -1.59 3.46
N MET A 54 -5.57 -2.56 3.58
CA MET A 54 -4.15 -2.41 3.34
C MET A 54 -3.53 -3.77 3.03
N ALA A 55 -2.38 -3.73 2.40
CA ALA A 55 -1.53 -4.91 2.20
C ALA A 55 -0.08 -4.52 2.39
N ILE A 56 0.70 -5.48 2.83
CA ILE A 56 2.14 -5.33 2.97
C ILE A 56 2.77 -6.37 2.03
N TYR A 57 3.82 -6.02 1.36
CA TYR A 57 4.53 -6.99 0.55
C TYR A 57 6.02 -6.93 0.83
N THR A 58 6.69 -8.06 0.68
CA THR A 58 8.14 -8.16 0.66
C THR A 58 8.56 -8.58 -0.74
N CYS A 59 9.61 -7.97 -1.26
CA CYS A 59 10.07 -8.23 -2.61
C CYS A 59 11.43 -8.92 -2.55
N ARG A 60 11.55 -10.06 -3.23
CA ARG A 60 12.82 -10.80 -3.29
C ARG A 60 13.85 -10.08 -4.17
N ASP A 61 13.39 -9.42 -5.22
CA ASP A 61 14.24 -8.58 -6.04
C ASP A 61 14.48 -7.25 -5.31
N THR A 62 15.75 -6.94 -5.07
CA THR A 62 16.12 -5.74 -4.32
C THR A 62 16.19 -4.48 -5.17
N VAL A 63 16.03 -4.59 -6.48
CA VAL A 63 16.04 -3.43 -7.38
C VAL A 63 14.66 -2.79 -7.38
N ALA A 64 14.55 -1.65 -6.73
CA ALA A 64 13.31 -0.89 -6.64
C ALA A 64 13.57 0.55 -7.08
N ASP A 65 13.71 0.76 -8.38
CA ASP A 65 13.80 2.10 -8.93
C ASP A 65 12.41 2.71 -9.16
N ARG A 66 12.37 3.99 -9.50
CA ARG A 66 11.11 4.71 -9.70
C ARG A 66 10.25 4.10 -10.81
N ALA A 67 10.88 3.66 -11.89
CA ALA A 67 10.16 3.06 -13.00
C ALA A 67 9.50 1.74 -12.60
N SER A 68 10.19 0.92 -11.81
CA SER A 68 9.65 -0.33 -11.28
C SER A 68 8.47 -0.11 -10.34
N ILE A 69 8.55 0.89 -9.49
CA ILE A 69 7.46 1.28 -8.58
C ILE A 69 6.24 1.71 -9.38
N ARG A 70 6.41 2.52 -10.40
CA ARG A 70 5.31 2.96 -11.27
C ARG A 70 4.68 1.80 -12.04
N THR A 71 5.49 0.90 -12.55
CA THR A 71 5.01 -0.29 -13.24
C THR A 71 4.18 -1.16 -12.29
N PHE A 72 4.67 -1.36 -11.08
CA PHE A 72 3.95 -2.10 -10.05
C PHE A 72 2.61 -1.45 -9.72
N ALA A 73 2.60 -0.14 -9.49
CA ALA A 73 1.39 0.60 -9.20
C ALA A 73 0.36 0.51 -10.34
N ALA A 74 0.81 0.55 -11.59
CA ALA A 74 -0.06 0.44 -12.76
C ALA A 74 -0.79 -0.90 -12.83
N ARG A 75 -0.19 -1.97 -12.29
CA ARG A 75 -0.83 -3.29 -12.21
C ARG A 75 -2.10 -3.27 -11.35
N PHE A 76 -2.20 -2.31 -10.43
CA PHE A 76 -3.34 -2.14 -9.54
C PHE A 76 -4.24 -0.98 -9.99
N GLY A 77 -4.07 -0.50 -11.21
CA GLY A 77 -4.87 0.60 -11.74
C GLY A 77 -4.43 1.99 -11.28
N LEU A 78 -3.26 2.10 -10.67
CA LEU A 78 -2.74 3.37 -10.14
C LEU A 78 -1.82 4.05 -11.16
N GLY A 79 -2.31 4.19 -12.41
CA GLY A 79 -1.55 4.82 -13.47
C GLY A 79 -1.65 6.34 -13.51
N ARG A 80 -2.61 6.91 -12.78
CA ARG A 80 -2.82 8.35 -12.74
C ARG A 80 -1.91 8.99 -11.70
N LEU A 81 -1.22 10.05 -12.11
CA LEU A 81 -0.33 10.78 -11.23
C LEU A 81 -1.09 11.88 -10.48
N ASP A 82 -0.90 11.94 -9.19
CA ASP A 82 -1.41 13.04 -8.38
C ASP A 82 -0.29 14.03 -8.10
N HIS A 83 -0.62 15.30 -8.17
CA HIS A 83 0.32 16.36 -7.87
C HIS A 83 0.17 16.81 -6.43
N HIS A 84 1.25 16.74 -5.68
CA HIS A 84 1.32 17.31 -4.35
C HIS A 84 2.74 17.81 -4.08
N LEU A 85 2.89 18.54 -3.00
CA LEU A 85 4.13 19.28 -2.72
C LEU A 85 5.39 18.42 -2.68
N CYS A 86 5.25 17.17 -2.23
CA CYS A 86 6.38 16.26 -2.06
C CYS A 86 6.57 15.30 -3.23
N ALA A 87 5.68 15.31 -4.22
CA ALA A 87 5.79 14.42 -5.37
C ALA A 87 6.72 15.01 -6.42
N ASN A 88 7.51 14.14 -7.02
CA ASN A 88 8.29 14.47 -8.21
C ASN A 88 7.42 14.37 -9.47
N ASP A 89 7.97 14.77 -10.62
CA ASP A 89 7.26 14.74 -11.88
C ASP A 89 6.73 13.35 -12.26
N ASP A 90 7.37 12.30 -11.78
CA ASP A 90 6.96 10.92 -12.00
C ASP A 90 5.89 10.44 -11.03
N GLY A 91 5.37 11.31 -10.16
CA GLY A 91 4.36 10.96 -9.18
C GLY A 91 4.87 10.19 -7.97
N VAL A 92 6.17 10.03 -7.84
CA VAL A 92 6.79 9.33 -6.72
C VAL A 92 7.34 10.35 -5.73
N ALA A 93 6.90 10.26 -4.47
CA ALA A 93 7.41 11.10 -3.41
C ALA A 93 8.51 10.37 -2.63
N GLU A 94 9.59 11.08 -2.34
CA GLU A 94 10.63 10.58 -1.49
C GLU A 94 10.60 11.31 -0.15
N LEU A 95 10.52 10.55 0.91
CA LEU A 95 10.56 11.08 2.27
C LEU A 95 11.83 10.58 2.95
N THR A 96 12.67 11.51 3.31
CA THR A 96 13.92 11.19 3.99
C THR A 96 13.87 11.74 5.41
N VAL A 97 14.12 10.87 6.37
CA VAL A 97 14.26 11.31 7.77
C VAL A 97 15.59 12.02 7.88
N ALA A 98 15.52 13.33 8.05
CA ALA A 98 16.72 14.15 8.11
C ALA A 98 17.40 14.02 9.47
N SER A 99 18.74 14.04 9.45
CA SER A 99 19.50 14.20 10.67
C SER A 99 19.31 15.63 11.23
N ASP A 100 19.72 15.86 12.46
CA ASP A 100 19.51 17.13 13.15
C ASP A 100 20.02 18.35 12.37
N GLU A 101 21.07 18.18 11.62
CA GLU A 101 21.71 19.27 10.90
C GLU A 101 21.06 19.56 9.56
N THR A 102 20.37 18.58 8.99
CA THR A 102 19.85 18.68 7.63
C THR A 102 18.33 18.64 7.54
N ARG A 103 17.64 18.50 8.65
CA ARG A 103 16.21 18.37 8.59
C ARG A 103 15.57 19.65 8.09
N SER A 104 14.96 19.53 6.98
CA SER A 104 14.36 20.66 6.28
C SER A 104 12.91 20.43 5.91
N SER A 105 12.48 19.21 5.77
CA SER A 105 11.19 18.91 5.17
C SER A 105 10.37 17.84 5.87
N TYR A 106 10.98 17.00 6.68
CA TYR A 106 10.27 15.89 7.30
C TYR A 106 10.78 15.62 8.71
N VAL A 107 9.86 15.58 9.66
CA VAL A 107 10.14 15.19 11.02
C VAL A 107 9.26 13.98 11.34
N PRO A 108 9.84 12.84 11.71
CA PRO A 108 9.04 11.66 12.03
C PRO A 108 8.25 11.88 13.32
N TYR A 109 7.11 11.22 13.42
CA TYR A 109 6.35 11.22 14.65
C TYR A 109 7.18 10.55 15.75
N SER A 110 7.21 11.19 16.90
CA SER A 110 7.76 10.58 18.10
C SER A 110 6.65 9.87 18.86
N ASN A 111 6.92 8.66 19.28
CA ASN A 111 6.00 7.91 20.13
C ASN A 111 6.23 8.21 21.60
#